data_5fd55be3f1a966968df6e986ca2efd96
#
_entry.id   5fd55be3f1a966968df6e986ca2efd96
#
_cell.length_a   1.000
_cell.length_b   1.000
_cell.length_c   1.000
_cell.angle_alpha   90.00
_cell.angle_beta   90.00
_cell.angle_gamma   90.00
#
_symmetry.space_group_name_H-M   'P 1'
#
loop_
_entity.id
_entity.type
_entity.pdbx_description
1 polymer ?
#
loop_
_entity_poly.entity_id
_entity_poly.type
_entity_poly.pdbx_seq_one_letter_code
_entity_poly.pdbx_strand_id
1 'polypeptide(L)'
;SSVSGNSESTARSMRVIALSSRVVLIGLGSSAQVAEDASNKLLRAGYNSVAYADTHMQAIAVSQLRPGDTLIGISQSGASKDIVESMKVARSRGARTVAITSREKSPISRHSEIVLLTDTEETRHSALGLNSHLARQVVIDALCYKLVYENAQIAQTIGEGEEELKAKRIAD
;
A
#
# COMPACT_ATOMS: atom_id res chain seq x y z
N SER A 1 -13.05 -2.93 -19.65
CA SER A 1 -12.62 -1.59 -19.22
C SER A 1 -12.05 -1.56 -17.78
N SER A 2 -12.48 -2.45 -16.88
CA SER A 2 -11.97 -2.51 -15.49
C SER A 2 -10.51 -2.99 -15.39
N VAL A 3 -10.10 -3.92 -16.22
CA VAL A 3 -8.73 -4.49 -16.21
C VAL A 3 -7.70 -3.44 -16.64
N SER A 4 -7.99 -2.64 -17.66
CA SER A 4 -7.09 -1.58 -18.11
C SER A 4 -6.95 -0.46 -17.09
N GLY A 5 -8.03 -0.07 -16.42
CA GLY A 5 -8.01 0.97 -15.38
C GLY A 5 -7.18 0.57 -14.16
N ASN A 6 -7.28 -0.68 -13.73
CA ASN A 6 -6.49 -1.16 -12.58
C ASN A 6 -5.00 -1.31 -12.92
N SER A 7 -4.68 -1.70 -14.14
CA SER A 7 -3.29 -1.79 -14.63
C SER A 7 -2.61 -0.41 -14.68
N GLU A 8 -3.33 0.61 -15.16
CA GLU A 8 -2.82 1.98 -15.15
C GLU A 8 -2.64 2.52 -13.72
N SER A 9 -3.62 2.30 -12.84
CA SER A 9 -3.55 2.68 -11.43
C SER A 9 -2.38 1.99 -10.73
N THR A 10 -2.12 0.72 -11.03
CA THR A 10 -0.95 -0.02 -10.51
C THR A 10 0.35 0.64 -10.95
N ALA A 11 0.50 0.95 -12.23
CA ALA A 11 1.71 1.59 -12.76
C ALA A 11 1.93 2.99 -12.16
N ARG A 12 0.86 3.76 -11.98
CA ARG A 12 0.92 5.08 -11.32
C ARG A 12 1.31 4.94 -9.84
N SER A 13 0.74 3.99 -9.13
CA SER A 13 1.09 3.71 -7.73
C SER A 13 2.56 3.33 -7.58
N MET A 14 3.07 2.49 -8.47
CA MET A 14 4.48 2.10 -8.47
C MET A 14 5.41 3.32 -8.63
N ARG A 15 5.11 4.22 -9.57
CA ARG A 15 5.90 5.45 -9.77
C ARG A 15 5.86 6.36 -8.55
N VAL A 16 4.69 6.55 -7.97
CA VAL A 16 4.51 7.39 -6.78
C VAL A 16 5.29 6.83 -5.60
N ILE A 17 5.20 5.54 -5.34
CA ILE A 17 5.92 4.88 -4.24
C ILE A 17 7.43 4.94 -4.48
N ALA A 18 7.90 4.65 -5.69
CA ALA A 18 9.32 4.66 -6.04
C ALA A 18 9.97 6.04 -5.84
N LEU A 19 9.22 7.12 -6.03
CA LEU A 19 9.70 8.50 -5.87
C LEU A 19 9.46 9.07 -4.47
N SER A 20 8.83 8.32 -3.58
CA SER A 20 8.46 8.82 -2.25
C SER A 20 9.64 8.86 -1.30
N SER A 21 9.74 9.94 -0.55
CA SER A 21 10.68 10.07 0.58
C SER A 21 10.27 9.18 1.75
N ARG A 22 8.96 9.02 1.93
CA ARG A 22 8.36 8.17 2.96
C ARG A 22 7.01 7.66 2.48
N VAL A 23 6.72 6.39 2.76
CA VAL A 23 5.42 5.75 2.50
C VAL A 23 4.78 5.39 3.83
N VAL A 24 3.65 5.98 4.13
CA VAL A 24 2.84 5.66 5.32
C VAL A 24 1.64 4.83 4.87
N LEU A 25 1.40 3.72 5.54
CA LEU A 25 0.26 2.84 5.28
C LEU A 25 -0.67 2.83 6.48
N ILE A 26 -1.95 2.95 6.24
CA ILE A 26 -3.00 2.94 7.27
C ILE A 26 -4.14 2.01 6.89
N GLY A 27 -4.73 1.40 7.90
CA GLY A 27 -5.91 0.55 7.80
C GLY A 27 -6.46 0.26 9.19
N LEU A 28 -7.65 -0.30 9.26
CA LEU A 28 -8.30 -0.70 10.51
C LEU A 28 -8.68 -2.18 10.47
N GLY A 29 -8.62 -2.86 11.63
CA GLY A 29 -8.95 -4.27 11.73
C GLY A 29 -8.09 -5.13 10.80
N SER A 30 -8.72 -5.95 9.97
CA SER A 30 -8.01 -6.80 8.99
C SER A 30 -7.23 -6.00 7.94
N SER A 31 -7.66 -4.77 7.64
CA SER A 31 -6.92 -3.88 6.74
C SER A 31 -5.62 -3.36 7.37
N ALA A 32 -5.55 -3.23 8.69
CA ALA A 32 -4.32 -2.88 9.39
C ALA A 32 -3.26 -3.98 9.24
N GLN A 33 -3.64 -5.25 9.30
CA GLN A 33 -2.74 -6.39 9.07
C GLN A 33 -2.16 -6.37 7.64
N VAL A 34 -2.99 -6.06 6.65
CA VAL A 34 -2.55 -5.90 5.26
C VAL A 34 -1.58 -4.73 5.12
N ALA A 35 -1.85 -3.61 5.80
CA ALA A 35 -0.96 -2.45 5.80
C ALA A 35 0.40 -2.77 6.42
N GLU A 36 0.43 -3.48 7.54
CA GLU A 36 1.67 -3.90 8.21
C GLU A 36 2.50 -4.84 7.34
N ASP A 37 1.87 -5.84 6.72
CA ASP A 37 2.53 -6.76 5.80
C ASP A 37 3.11 -6.01 4.59
N ALA A 38 2.34 -5.12 4.00
CA ALA A 38 2.79 -4.29 2.87
C ALA A 38 3.97 -3.40 3.25
N SER A 39 3.93 -2.76 4.42
CA SER A 39 5.01 -1.90 4.87
C SER A 39 6.31 -2.69 5.10
N ASN A 40 6.22 -3.90 5.65
CA ASN A 40 7.36 -4.79 5.81
C ASN A 40 7.97 -5.19 4.46
N LYS A 41 7.15 -5.54 3.48
CA LYS A 41 7.60 -5.87 2.13
C LYS A 41 8.28 -4.68 1.45
N LEU A 42 7.70 -3.49 1.55
CA LEU A 42 8.29 -2.26 1.01
C LEU A 42 9.61 -1.91 1.71
N LEU A 43 9.68 -2.05 3.04
CA LEU A 43 10.91 -1.80 3.79
C LEU A 43 12.03 -2.75 3.36
N ARG A 44 11.73 -4.03 3.21
CA ARG A 44 12.69 -5.03 2.69
C ARG A 44 13.15 -4.74 1.27
N ALA A 45 12.29 -4.11 0.48
CA ALA A 45 12.61 -3.63 -0.87
C ALA A 45 13.43 -2.33 -0.91
N GLY A 46 13.77 -1.76 0.25
CA GLY A 46 14.59 -0.55 0.35
C GLY A 46 13.79 0.76 0.43
N TYR A 47 12.46 0.70 0.53
CA TYR A 47 11.62 1.88 0.70
C TYR A 47 11.51 2.27 2.18
N ASN A 48 11.49 3.58 2.46
CA ASN A 48 11.18 4.09 3.79
C ASN A 48 9.67 3.99 4.03
N SER A 49 9.22 2.86 4.56
CA SER A 49 7.79 2.59 4.77
C SER A 49 7.48 2.24 6.22
N VAL A 50 6.30 2.63 6.68
CA VAL A 50 5.78 2.35 8.01
C VAL A 50 4.26 2.23 7.96
N ALA A 51 3.70 1.29 8.73
CA ALA A 51 2.27 1.14 8.89
C ALA A 51 1.82 1.51 10.31
N TYR A 52 0.64 2.09 10.42
CA TYR A 52 -0.01 2.39 11.69
C TYR A 52 -1.40 1.76 11.74
N ALA A 53 -1.67 0.95 12.77
CA ALA A 53 -2.94 0.29 13.02
C ALA A 53 -3.84 1.07 13.99
N ASP A 54 -3.25 1.87 14.86
CA ASP A 54 -3.95 2.68 15.84
C ASP A 54 -4.38 4.04 15.28
N THR A 55 -5.64 4.41 15.45
CA THR A 55 -6.22 5.64 14.88
C THR A 55 -5.55 6.91 15.35
N HIS A 56 -5.12 6.94 16.63
CA HIS A 56 -4.43 8.10 17.19
C HIS A 56 -3.04 8.27 16.55
N MET A 57 -2.29 7.17 16.43
CA MET A 57 -1.00 7.18 15.78
C MET A 57 -1.11 7.47 14.27
N GLN A 58 -2.15 7.00 13.62
CA GLN A 58 -2.46 7.36 12.22
C GLN A 58 -2.63 8.88 12.08
N ALA A 59 -3.43 9.50 12.94
CA ALA A 59 -3.66 10.95 12.91
C ALA A 59 -2.37 11.75 13.11
N ILE A 60 -1.52 11.34 14.06
CA ILE A 60 -0.22 11.96 14.30
C ILE A 60 0.69 11.83 13.08
N ALA A 61 0.84 10.62 12.54
CA ALA A 61 1.70 10.36 11.39
C ALA A 61 1.25 11.13 10.14
N VAL A 62 -0.06 11.16 9.88
CA VAL A 62 -0.65 11.86 8.73
C VAL A 62 -0.49 13.37 8.85
N SER A 63 -0.59 13.93 10.06
CA SER A 63 -0.36 15.37 10.29
C SER A 63 1.07 15.82 9.99
N GLN A 64 2.02 14.90 9.96
CA GLN A 64 3.44 15.16 9.70
C GLN A 64 3.84 14.92 8.24
N LEU A 65 2.92 14.49 7.39
CA LEU A 65 3.19 14.28 5.97
C LEU A 65 3.56 15.61 5.27
N ARG A 66 4.39 15.49 4.25
CA ARG A 66 4.92 16.60 3.46
C ARG A 66 4.83 16.27 1.97
N PRO A 67 4.96 17.28 1.08
CA PRO A 67 5.18 17.02 -0.33
C PRO A 67 6.38 16.06 -0.53
N GLY A 68 6.22 15.06 -1.38
CA GLY A 68 7.19 13.98 -1.55
C GLY A 68 6.91 12.72 -0.73
N ASP A 69 6.00 12.79 0.25
CA ASP A 69 5.50 11.62 0.98
C ASP A 69 4.27 11.02 0.28
N THR A 70 3.99 9.74 0.56
CA THR A 70 2.80 9.04 0.08
C THR A 70 2.06 8.40 1.24
N LEU A 71 0.74 8.57 1.26
CA LEU A 71 -0.17 7.83 2.14
C LEU A 71 -0.91 6.76 1.32
N ILE A 72 -0.85 5.52 1.79
CA ILE A 72 -1.66 4.40 1.28
C ILE A 72 -2.74 4.08 2.32
N GLY A 73 -3.99 4.36 1.97
CA GLY A 73 -5.15 4.03 2.80
C GLY A 73 -5.82 2.74 2.33
N ILE A 74 -6.00 1.79 3.23
CA ILE A 74 -6.61 0.49 2.95
C ILE A 74 -7.95 0.40 3.66
N SER A 75 -9.04 0.35 2.90
CA SER A 75 -10.40 0.22 3.41
C SER A 75 -11.26 -0.53 2.43
N GLN A 76 -11.73 -1.72 2.81
CA GLN A 76 -12.57 -2.54 1.93
C GLN A 76 -13.84 -1.82 1.50
N SER A 77 -14.60 -1.28 2.44
CA SER A 77 -15.84 -0.54 2.16
C SER A 77 -15.57 0.83 1.51
N GLY A 78 -14.38 1.36 1.69
CA GLY A 78 -14.02 2.72 1.31
C GLY A 78 -14.74 3.80 2.12
N ALA A 79 -15.40 3.42 3.21
CA ALA A 79 -16.25 4.31 4.02
C ALA A 79 -15.77 4.45 5.48
N SER A 80 -14.63 3.87 5.84
CA SER A 80 -14.04 4.04 7.18
C SER A 80 -13.71 5.51 7.42
N LYS A 81 -14.43 6.13 8.34
CA LYS A 81 -14.39 7.58 8.56
C LYS A 81 -12.98 8.08 8.88
N ASP A 82 -12.28 7.40 9.80
CA ASP A 82 -10.92 7.80 10.19
C ASP A 82 -9.93 7.69 9.03
N ILE A 83 -10.05 6.66 8.19
CA ILE A 83 -9.20 6.49 7.01
C ILE A 83 -9.50 7.57 5.97
N VAL A 84 -10.78 7.86 5.71
CA VAL A 84 -11.18 8.93 4.77
C VAL A 84 -10.67 10.29 5.22
N GLU A 85 -10.81 10.64 6.49
CA GLU A 85 -10.29 11.89 7.04
C GLU A 85 -8.76 11.97 6.93
N SER A 86 -8.06 10.87 7.19
CA SER A 86 -6.62 10.79 7.00
C SER A 86 -6.21 11.05 5.54
N MET A 87 -6.95 10.54 4.57
CA MET A 87 -6.69 10.81 3.15
C MET A 87 -6.86 12.30 2.81
N LYS A 88 -7.91 12.94 3.35
CA LYS A 88 -8.13 14.39 3.17
C LYS A 88 -6.98 15.21 3.75
N VAL A 89 -6.57 14.90 4.98
CA VAL A 89 -5.44 15.59 5.64
C VAL A 89 -4.15 15.39 4.85
N ALA A 90 -3.84 14.18 4.42
CA ALA A 90 -2.66 13.91 3.60
C ALA A 90 -2.62 14.77 2.33
N ARG A 91 -3.74 14.87 1.62
CA ARG A 91 -3.84 15.73 0.43
C ARG A 91 -3.64 17.20 0.77
N SER A 92 -4.22 17.70 1.86
CA SER A 92 -4.04 19.09 2.30
C SER A 92 -2.58 19.39 2.68
N ARG A 93 -1.81 18.37 3.04
CA ARG A 93 -0.38 18.46 3.34
C ARG A 93 0.52 18.35 2.09
N GLY A 94 -0.06 18.16 0.92
CA GLY A 94 0.65 18.00 -0.33
C GLY A 94 1.24 16.60 -0.55
N ALA A 95 0.90 15.62 0.29
CA ALA A 95 1.30 14.23 0.09
C ALA A 95 0.49 13.58 -1.03
N ARG A 96 1.09 12.57 -1.66
CA ARG A 96 0.41 11.72 -2.64
C ARG A 96 -0.49 10.74 -1.90
N THR A 97 -1.60 10.34 -2.50
CA THR A 97 -2.58 9.45 -1.87
C THR A 97 -2.97 8.30 -2.79
N VAL A 98 -2.89 7.09 -2.24
CA VAL A 98 -3.31 5.85 -2.91
C VAL A 98 -4.35 5.17 -2.02
N ALA A 99 -5.50 4.85 -2.57
CA ALA A 99 -6.51 4.04 -1.89
C ALA A 99 -6.50 2.60 -2.40
N ILE A 100 -6.66 1.66 -1.50
CA ILE A 100 -6.92 0.25 -1.81
C ILE A 100 -8.29 -0.10 -1.24
N THR A 101 -9.26 -0.37 -2.10
CA THR A 101 -10.67 -0.57 -1.73
C THR A 101 -11.36 -1.53 -2.70
N SER A 102 -12.46 -2.14 -2.25
CA SER A 102 -13.31 -2.94 -3.15
C SER A 102 -14.34 -2.11 -3.92
N ARG A 103 -14.51 -0.84 -3.57
CA ARG A 103 -15.56 0.01 -4.11
C ARG A 103 -15.01 1.22 -4.85
N GLU A 104 -15.19 1.22 -6.17
CA GLU A 104 -14.75 2.32 -7.04
C GLU A 104 -15.39 3.65 -6.65
N LYS A 105 -16.69 3.65 -6.40
CA LYS A 105 -17.43 4.84 -5.98
C LYS A 105 -17.62 4.86 -4.46
N SER A 106 -16.63 5.30 -3.74
CA SER A 106 -16.64 5.35 -2.27
C SER A 106 -16.03 6.66 -1.74
N PRO A 107 -16.26 6.99 -0.47
CA PRO A 107 -15.65 8.18 0.14
C PRO A 107 -14.12 8.21 0.00
N ILE A 108 -13.43 7.09 0.24
CA ILE A 108 -11.97 7.04 0.13
C ILE A 108 -11.51 7.30 -1.31
N SER A 109 -12.23 6.78 -2.30
CA SER A 109 -11.89 6.97 -3.72
C SER A 109 -11.96 8.43 -4.14
N ARG A 110 -12.94 9.17 -3.63
CA ARG A 110 -13.10 10.61 -3.92
C ARG A 110 -11.99 11.46 -3.33
N HIS A 111 -11.33 10.98 -2.28
CA HIS A 111 -10.27 11.71 -1.58
C HIS A 111 -8.87 11.14 -1.84
N SER A 112 -8.74 10.29 -2.84
CA SER A 112 -7.47 9.69 -3.24
C SER A 112 -7.11 10.06 -4.67
N GLU A 113 -5.82 10.25 -4.92
CA GLU A 113 -5.32 10.53 -6.26
C GLU A 113 -5.32 9.28 -7.14
N ILE A 114 -4.99 8.14 -6.56
CA ILE A 114 -4.94 6.85 -7.23
C ILE A 114 -5.80 5.87 -6.44
N VAL A 115 -6.58 5.06 -7.14
CA VAL A 115 -7.43 4.02 -6.56
C VAL A 115 -7.06 2.67 -7.15
N LEU A 116 -6.72 1.72 -6.29
CA LEU A 116 -6.53 0.31 -6.61
C LEU A 116 -7.74 -0.48 -6.12
N LEU A 117 -8.39 -1.15 -7.05
CA LEU A 117 -9.58 -1.95 -6.76
C LEU A 117 -9.20 -3.41 -6.47
N THR A 118 -9.76 -3.94 -5.38
CA THR A 118 -9.59 -5.34 -4.99
C THR A 118 -10.70 -6.24 -5.51
N ASP A 119 -11.86 -5.68 -5.81
CA ASP A 119 -13.02 -6.38 -6.39
C ASP A 119 -12.98 -6.28 -7.92
N THR A 120 -12.10 -7.07 -8.53
CA THR A 120 -11.98 -7.19 -9.98
C THR A 120 -12.67 -8.46 -10.47
N GLU A 121 -12.98 -8.55 -11.77
CA GLU A 121 -13.51 -9.78 -12.35
C GLU A 121 -12.58 -10.97 -12.10
N GLU A 122 -11.28 -10.76 -12.12
CA GLU A 122 -10.28 -11.78 -11.85
C GLU A 122 -10.38 -12.31 -10.41
N THR A 123 -10.61 -11.45 -9.42
CA THR A 123 -10.79 -11.87 -8.03
C THR A 123 -12.12 -12.54 -7.76
N ARG A 124 -13.17 -12.19 -8.49
CA ARG A 124 -14.50 -12.82 -8.41
C ARG A 124 -14.52 -14.22 -9.00
N HIS A 125 -13.78 -14.45 -10.07
CA HIS A 125 -13.72 -15.75 -10.76
C HIS A 125 -12.65 -16.69 -10.20
N SER A 126 -11.83 -16.25 -9.25
CA SER A 126 -10.91 -17.17 -8.60
C SER A 126 -11.72 -18.23 -7.84
N ALA A 127 -11.45 -19.50 -8.14
CA ALA A 127 -12.20 -20.66 -7.65
C ALA A 127 -12.25 -20.83 -6.12
N LEU A 128 -11.64 -19.90 -5.38
CA LEU A 128 -11.45 -19.96 -3.93
C LEU A 128 -12.43 -19.08 -3.15
N GLY A 129 -13.33 -18.33 -3.80
CA GLY A 129 -14.24 -17.42 -3.10
C GLY A 129 -13.48 -16.53 -2.12
N LEU A 130 -12.41 -15.91 -2.60
CA LEU A 130 -11.48 -15.15 -1.76
C LEU A 130 -12.25 -14.16 -0.91
N ASN A 131 -12.16 -14.32 0.40
CA ASN A 131 -12.67 -13.28 1.28
C ASN A 131 -11.94 -11.97 0.99
N SER A 132 -12.54 -10.86 1.35
CA SER A 132 -12.03 -9.53 1.06
C SER A 132 -10.62 -9.25 1.60
N HIS A 133 -10.21 -9.93 2.64
CA HIS A 133 -8.85 -9.84 3.19
C HIS A 133 -7.82 -10.39 2.20
N LEU A 134 -8.06 -11.57 1.65
CA LEU A 134 -7.17 -12.21 0.69
C LEU A 134 -7.10 -11.44 -0.63
N ALA A 135 -8.21 -10.85 -1.09
CA ALA A 135 -8.23 -10.01 -2.27
C ALA A 135 -7.35 -8.76 -2.10
N ARG A 136 -7.39 -8.10 -0.94
CA ARG A 136 -6.49 -6.98 -0.61
C ARG A 136 -5.03 -7.43 -0.58
N GLN A 137 -4.76 -8.58 0.02
CA GLN A 137 -3.42 -9.14 0.09
C GLN A 137 -2.85 -9.41 -1.31
N VAL A 138 -3.65 -9.98 -2.21
CA VAL A 138 -3.24 -10.24 -3.60
C VAL A 138 -2.86 -8.93 -4.33
N VAL A 139 -3.63 -7.86 -4.18
CA VAL A 139 -3.32 -6.56 -4.79
C VAL A 139 -2.01 -5.99 -4.24
N ILE A 140 -1.82 -6.05 -2.93
CA ILE A 140 -0.59 -5.59 -2.27
C ILE A 140 0.61 -6.42 -2.73
N ASP A 141 0.48 -7.74 -2.77
CA ASP A 141 1.57 -8.62 -3.18
C ASP A 141 1.95 -8.40 -4.64
N ALA A 142 0.98 -8.22 -5.52
CA ALA A 142 1.24 -7.88 -6.92
C ALA A 142 1.96 -6.53 -7.06
N LEU A 143 1.55 -5.52 -6.29
CA LEU A 143 2.20 -4.21 -6.29
C LEU A 143 3.64 -4.31 -5.78
N CYS A 144 3.85 -4.97 -4.64
CA CYS A 144 5.18 -5.16 -4.06
C CYS A 144 6.09 -5.99 -4.97
N TYR A 145 5.55 -7.07 -5.57
CA TYR A 145 6.28 -7.88 -6.53
C TYR A 145 6.80 -7.05 -7.69
N LYS A 146 5.94 -6.26 -8.32
CA LYS A 146 6.34 -5.37 -9.42
C LYS A 146 7.38 -4.34 -9.01
N LEU A 147 7.21 -3.70 -7.86
CA LEU A 147 8.18 -2.73 -7.33
C LEU A 147 9.56 -3.35 -7.11
N VAL A 148 9.61 -4.59 -6.66
CA VAL A 148 10.86 -5.30 -6.37
C VAL A 148 11.52 -5.79 -7.65
N TYR A 149 10.77 -6.47 -8.52
CA TYR A 149 11.34 -7.23 -9.64
C TYR A 149 11.47 -6.43 -10.93
N GLU A 150 10.72 -5.36 -11.11
CA GLU A 150 10.89 -4.45 -12.26
C GLU A 150 12.03 -3.44 -12.07
N ASN A 151 12.55 -3.31 -10.84
CA ASN A 151 13.68 -2.45 -10.55
C ASN A 151 14.90 -3.30 -10.12
N ALA A 152 15.83 -3.52 -11.05
CA ALA A 152 17.02 -4.32 -10.82
C ALA A 152 17.89 -3.85 -9.64
N GLN A 153 17.90 -2.55 -9.35
CA GLN A 153 18.63 -1.96 -8.24
C GLN A 153 18.06 -2.38 -6.88
N ILE A 154 16.73 -2.49 -6.79
CA ILE A 154 16.02 -2.93 -5.59
C ILE A 154 16.26 -4.43 -5.36
N ALA A 155 16.21 -5.24 -6.41
CA ALA A 155 16.49 -6.67 -6.32
C ALA A 155 17.90 -6.95 -5.79
N GLN A 156 18.89 -6.17 -6.20
CA GLN A 156 20.26 -6.27 -5.69
C GLN A 156 20.33 -5.95 -4.20
N THR A 157 19.69 -4.87 -3.75
CA THR A 157 19.66 -4.46 -2.34
C THR A 157 19.02 -5.52 -1.44
N ILE A 158 17.97 -6.19 -1.91
CA ILE A 158 17.33 -7.30 -1.18
C ILE A 158 18.30 -8.47 -1.04
N GLY A 159 18.98 -8.84 -2.12
CA GLY A 159 19.98 -9.92 -2.10
C GLY A 159 21.10 -9.66 -1.08
N GLU A 160 21.63 -8.46 -1.06
CA GLU A 160 22.66 -8.04 -0.10
C GLU A 160 22.15 -8.12 1.36
N GLY A 161 20.94 -7.64 1.64
CA GLY A 161 20.32 -7.71 2.98
C GLY A 161 20.05 -9.14 3.43
N GLU A 162 19.64 -10.03 2.55
CA GLU A 162 19.44 -11.45 2.84
C GLU A 162 20.77 -12.16 3.15
N GLU A 163 21.83 -11.86 2.42
CA GLU A 163 23.16 -12.39 2.69
C GLU A 163 23.72 -11.94 4.04
N GLU A 164 23.54 -10.66 4.39
CA GLU A 164 23.92 -10.15 5.71
C GLU A 164 23.17 -10.85 6.86
N LEU A 165 21.87 -11.12 6.70
CA LEU A 165 21.07 -11.83 7.68
C LEU A 165 21.49 -13.29 7.82
N LYS A 166 21.85 -13.95 6.71
CA LYS A 166 22.40 -15.31 6.74
C LYS A 166 23.74 -15.36 7.45
N ALA A 167 24.62 -14.42 7.20
CA ALA A 167 25.92 -14.32 7.86
C ALA A 167 25.78 -14.15 9.39
N LYS A 168 24.82 -13.35 9.85
CA LYS A 168 24.53 -13.18 11.29
C LYS A 168 24.00 -14.46 11.95
N ARG A 169 23.19 -15.27 11.24
CA ARG A 169 22.66 -16.54 11.76
C ARG A 169 23.71 -17.65 11.88
N ILE A 170 24.79 -17.57 11.12
CA ILE A 170 25.88 -18.56 11.15
C ILE A 170 26.90 -18.21 12.24
N ALA A 171 26.92 -16.98 12.74
CA ALA A 171 27.84 -16.50 13.76
C ALA A 171 27.36 -16.75 15.21
N ASP A 172 26.10 -17.20 15.41
CA ASP A 172 25.54 -17.63 16.70
C ASP A 172 25.59 -19.16 16.83
#